data_f3ef5895dd4ad685a633b970dd184fbc
#
_entry.id   f3ef5895dd4ad685a633b970dd184fbc
#
_cell.length_a   1.000
_cell.length_b   1.000
_cell.length_c   1.000
_cell.angle_alpha   90.00
_cell.angle_beta   90.00
_cell.angle_gamma   90.00
#
_symmetry.space_group_name_H-M   'P 1'
#
loop_
_entity.id
_entity.type
_entity.pdbx_description
1 polymer ?
#
loop_
_entity_poly.entity_id
_entity_poly.type
_entity_poly.pdbx_seq_one_letter_code
_entity_poly.pdbx_strand_id
1 'polypeptide(L)'
;GTLNLRIDNDMFGGIGQDQGYSNGFLASWVSPNLVDYSDDPCLPRLVRGLNRFLTMLQPQGFDEQNMTIGFGQMMYTPNDKTRSDLIKDDRPFAGALMLSLGYNARRGDTLRTSQLRVGVVGPSSQARQVQNWWHDTVGVDRFNGWRHQLRDEPVLQLLHERRTRVIRQENVSGWGWDLTRHWR
;
A
#
# COMPACT_ATOMS: atom_id res chain seq x y z
N GLY A 1 -14.76 11.48 3.92
CA GLY A 1 -13.66 10.60 3.56
C GLY A 1 -13.94 9.15 3.88
N THR A 2 -13.20 8.25 3.28
CA THR A 2 -13.39 6.81 3.43
C THR A 2 -12.13 6.19 4.04
N LEU A 3 -12.30 5.40 5.10
CA LEU A 3 -11.24 4.58 5.67
C LEU A 3 -11.34 3.17 5.09
N ASN A 4 -10.23 2.66 4.55
CA ASN A 4 -10.11 1.29 4.08
C ASN A 4 -9.07 0.57 4.95
N LEU A 5 -9.41 -0.62 5.38
CA LEU A 5 -8.52 -1.53 6.11
C LEU A 5 -8.43 -2.81 5.31
N ARG A 6 -7.22 -3.28 5.08
CA ARG A 6 -6.93 -4.54 4.39
C ARG A 6 -5.95 -5.34 5.24
N ILE A 7 -6.26 -6.60 5.44
CA ILE A 7 -5.41 -7.57 6.09
C ILE A 7 -5.24 -8.72 5.11
N ASP A 8 -4.02 -9.00 4.76
CA ASP A 8 -3.64 -10.12 3.90
C ASP A 8 -2.87 -11.12 4.76
N ASN A 9 -3.25 -12.38 4.68
CA ASN A 9 -2.51 -13.47 5.29
C ASN A 9 -2.65 -14.70 4.38
N ASP A 10 -1.54 -15.33 4.05
CA ASP A 10 -1.51 -16.54 3.23
C ASP A 10 -2.20 -17.73 3.87
N MET A 11 -2.28 -17.79 5.20
CA MET A 11 -3.09 -18.81 5.92
C MET A 11 -4.56 -18.81 5.49
N PHE A 12 -5.10 -17.72 4.96
CA PHE A 12 -6.45 -17.67 4.39
C PHE A 12 -6.58 -18.40 3.05
N GLY A 13 -5.46 -18.74 2.40
CA GLY A 13 -5.40 -19.47 1.12
C GLY A 13 -5.43 -20.99 1.25
N GLY A 14 -5.35 -21.56 2.46
CA GLY A 14 -5.33 -23.01 2.70
C GLY A 14 -4.06 -23.52 3.36
N ILE A 15 -4.10 -24.79 3.79
CA ILE A 15 -2.99 -25.44 4.51
C ILE A 15 -1.80 -25.63 3.54
N GLY A 16 -0.61 -25.14 3.91
CA GLY A 16 0.65 -25.36 3.18
C GLY A 16 0.93 -24.33 2.09
N GLN A 17 0.15 -23.25 1.97
CA GLN A 17 0.38 -22.17 0.99
C GLN A 17 1.16 -20.95 1.55
N ASP A 18 1.81 -21.10 2.67
CA ASP A 18 2.62 -20.09 3.35
C ASP A 18 3.90 -19.78 2.52
N GLN A 19 3.71 -19.29 1.29
CA GLN A 19 4.79 -19.10 0.32
C GLN A 19 4.81 -17.66 -0.19
N GLY A 20 5.81 -16.92 0.22
CA GLY A 20 6.12 -15.65 -0.40
C GLY A 20 5.79 -14.44 0.42
N TYR A 21 4.67 -13.88 0.20
CA TYR A 21 4.08 -12.81 0.96
C TYR A 21 3.26 -13.41 2.09
N SER A 22 3.81 -13.43 3.29
CA SER A 22 3.22 -14.19 4.39
C SER A 22 2.12 -13.43 5.10
N ASN A 23 2.26 -12.13 5.26
CA ASN A 23 1.29 -11.31 5.98
C ASN A 23 1.46 -9.84 5.65
N GLY A 24 0.39 -9.09 5.77
CA GLY A 24 0.43 -7.66 5.69
C GLY A 24 -0.86 -6.99 6.13
N PHE A 25 -0.73 -5.73 6.50
CA PHE A 25 -1.89 -4.88 6.67
C PHE A 25 -1.69 -3.55 5.94
N LEU A 26 -2.79 -2.99 5.50
CA LEU A 26 -2.85 -1.65 4.93
C LEU A 26 -4.04 -0.92 5.53
N ALA A 27 -3.77 0.23 6.13
CA ALA A 27 -4.77 1.22 6.47
C ALA A 27 -4.64 2.39 5.49
N SER A 28 -5.72 2.79 4.83
CA SER A 28 -5.70 3.95 3.96
C SER A 28 -6.95 4.81 4.15
N TRP A 29 -6.73 6.10 4.21
CA TRP A 29 -7.79 7.09 4.25
C TRP A 29 -7.79 7.85 2.93
N VAL A 30 -8.98 7.95 2.33
CA VAL A 30 -9.24 8.77 1.13
C VAL A 30 -10.06 9.97 1.56
N SER A 31 -9.59 11.17 1.25
CA SER A 31 -10.33 12.40 1.55
C SER A 31 -11.65 12.47 0.76
N PRO A 32 -12.61 13.31 1.17
CA PRO A 32 -13.65 13.78 0.27
C PRO A 32 -13.04 14.46 -0.95
N ASN A 33 -13.85 14.83 -1.93
CA ASN A 33 -13.41 15.73 -2.99
C ASN A 33 -12.96 17.06 -2.37
N LEU A 34 -11.78 17.49 -2.77
CA LEU A 34 -11.11 18.69 -2.26
C LEU A 34 -11.27 19.82 -3.28
N VAL A 35 -11.40 21.03 -2.78
CA VAL A 35 -11.30 22.26 -3.61
C VAL A 35 -9.84 22.48 -3.98
N ASP A 36 -8.94 22.27 -3.03
CA ASP A 36 -7.50 22.44 -3.18
C ASP A 36 -6.73 21.50 -2.27
N TYR A 37 -5.57 20.99 -2.71
CA TYR A 37 -4.77 20.09 -1.88
C TYR A 37 -4.08 20.79 -0.70
N SER A 38 -3.87 22.10 -0.79
CA SER A 38 -3.07 22.85 0.20
C SER A 38 -3.91 23.53 1.26
N ASP A 39 -5.10 23.99 0.91
CA ASP A 39 -5.88 24.88 1.77
C ASP A 39 -7.27 24.32 2.18
N ASP A 40 -7.66 23.16 1.63
CA ASP A 40 -8.97 22.57 1.97
C ASP A 40 -9.09 22.23 3.47
N PRO A 41 -10.14 22.71 4.16
CA PRO A 41 -10.34 22.49 5.60
C PRO A 41 -10.61 21.01 5.97
N CYS A 42 -11.00 20.16 5.01
CA CYS A 42 -11.17 18.73 5.23
C CYS A 42 -9.85 17.99 5.48
N LEU A 43 -8.70 18.61 5.15
CA LEU A 43 -7.39 18.04 5.39
C LEU A 43 -6.82 18.47 6.75
N PRO A 44 -6.14 17.55 7.47
CA PRO A 44 -5.41 17.90 8.69
C PRO A 44 -4.37 19.01 8.42
N ARG A 45 -4.15 19.90 9.41
CA ARG A 45 -3.20 21.02 9.28
C ARG A 45 -1.80 20.60 8.85
N LEU A 46 -1.30 19.49 9.42
CA LEU A 46 0.01 18.94 9.08
C LEU A 46 0.09 18.54 7.59
N VAL A 47 -0.97 17.89 7.10
CA VAL A 47 -1.04 17.43 5.70
C VAL A 47 -1.10 18.62 4.75
N ARG A 48 -1.87 19.66 5.07
CA ARG A 48 -1.91 20.91 4.28
C ARG A 48 -0.53 21.58 4.22
N GLY A 49 0.17 21.64 5.37
CA GLY A 49 1.55 22.14 5.40
C GLY A 49 2.49 21.35 4.49
N LEU A 50 2.44 20.02 4.54
CA LEU A 50 3.24 19.15 3.69
C LEU A 50 2.90 19.31 2.20
N ASN A 51 1.62 19.45 1.87
CA ASN A 51 1.15 19.60 0.49
C ASN A 51 1.70 20.85 -0.19
N ARG A 52 1.98 21.92 0.56
CA ARG A 52 2.61 23.14 0.03
C ARG A 52 4.02 22.90 -0.49
N PHE A 53 4.74 21.92 0.05
CA PHE A 53 6.07 21.51 -0.45
C PHE A 53 5.99 20.50 -1.59
N LEU A 54 4.91 19.72 -1.67
CA LEU A 54 4.75 18.65 -2.64
C LEU A 54 3.91 19.06 -3.87
N THR A 55 3.84 20.35 -4.19
CA THR A 55 3.04 20.87 -5.30
C THR A 55 3.38 20.25 -6.65
N MET A 56 4.64 19.85 -6.86
CA MET A 56 5.10 19.17 -8.08
C MET A 56 4.43 17.82 -8.33
N LEU A 57 3.92 17.17 -7.28
CA LEU A 57 3.21 15.89 -7.38
C LEU A 57 1.70 16.06 -7.60
N GLN A 58 1.17 17.28 -7.44
CA GLN A 58 -0.26 17.54 -7.49
C GLN A 58 -0.71 17.73 -8.95
N PRO A 59 -1.62 16.89 -9.47
CA PRO A 59 -2.21 17.09 -10.78
C PRO A 59 -3.00 18.41 -10.81
N GLN A 60 -2.86 19.18 -11.89
CA GLN A 60 -3.52 20.47 -12.06
C GLN A 60 -4.61 20.42 -13.13
N GLY A 61 -5.63 21.26 -12.97
CA GLY A 61 -6.66 21.47 -13.98
C GLY A 61 -7.65 20.30 -14.11
N PHE A 62 -8.11 19.76 -13.00
CA PHE A 62 -9.07 18.66 -12.90
C PHE A 62 -10.36 19.11 -12.22
N ASP A 63 -11.47 18.40 -12.49
CA ASP A 63 -12.81 18.74 -12.01
C ASP A 63 -13.06 18.15 -10.62
N GLU A 64 -12.46 16.99 -10.36
CA GLU A 64 -12.55 16.27 -9.10
C GLU A 64 -11.14 15.91 -8.64
N GLN A 65 -10.87 16.12 -7.37
CA GLN A 65 -9.58 15.77 -6.78
C GLN A 65 -9.73 15.31 -5.35
N ASN A 66 -8.96 14.30 -4.97
CA ASN A 66 -8.88 13.81 -3.61
C ASN A 66 -7.46 13.36 -3.26
N MET A 67 -7.24 13.14 -2.00
CA MET A 67 -5.97 12.73 -1.45
C MET A 67 -6.10 11.39 -0.76
N THR A 68 -5.09 10.56 -0.87
CA THR A 68 -4.99 9.29 -0.16
C THR A 68 -3.79 9.31 0.77
N ILE A 69 -4.00 8.95 2.01
CA ILE A 69 -2.93 8.70 2.99
C ILE A 69 -2.99 7.23 3.34
N GLY A 70 -1.86 6.54 3.25
CA GLY A 70 -1.78 5.11 3.55
C GLY A 70 -0.63 4.79 4.48
N PHE A 71 -0.85 3.79 5.32
CA PHE A 71 0.14 3.19 6.19
C PHE A 71 0.02 1.67 6.07
N GLY A 72 1.12 0.98 5.81
CA GLY A 72 1.07 -0.46 5.65
C GLY A 72 2.38 -1.13 6.05
N GLN A 73 2.25 -2.38 6.48
CA GLN A 73 3.35 -3.27 6.77
C GLN A 73 3.20 -4.54 5.94
N MET A 74 4.29 -5.03 5.42
CA MET A 74 4.37 -6.26 4.64
C MET A 74 5.45 -7.16 5.21
N MET A 75 5.21 -8.46 5.18
CA MET A 75 6.13 -9.47 5.69
C MET A 75 6.36 -10.54 4.64
N TYR A 76 7.60 -10.90 4.48
CA TYR A 76 8.07 -11.94 3.57
C TYR A 76 8.90 -12.92 4.37
N THR A 77 8.60 -14.20 4.24
CA THR A 77 9.30 -15.28 4.95
C THR A 77 9.70 -16.40 3.99
N PRO A 78 10.76 -17.15 4.29
CA PRO A 78 11.09 -18.38 3.58
C PRO A 78 9.98 -19.41 3.73
N ASN A 79 10.02 -20.45 2.87
CA ASN A 79 9.06 -21.55 2.91
C ASN A 79 9.21 -22.40 4.19
N ASP A 80 10.46 -22.62 4.64
CA ASP A 80 10.72 -23.37 5.87
C ASP A 80 10.84 -22.43 7.07
N LYS A 81 9.76 -22.32 7.82
CA LYS A 81 9.63 -21.49 9.03
C LYS A 81 10.32 -22.04 10.26
N THR A 82 10.66 -23.33 10.26
CA THR A 82 11.24 -24.02 11.43
C THR A 82 12.73 -23.78 11.55
N ARG A 83 13.41 -23.49 10.43
CA ARG A 83 14.85 -23.27 10.41
C ARG A 83 15.23 -21.96 11.08
N SER A 84 16.28 -22.05 11.90
CA SER A 84 16.87 -20.91 12.58
C SER A 84 18.17 -20.41 11.93
N ASP A 85 18.73 -21.17 10.98
CA ASP A 85 19.93 -20.83 10.22
C ASP A 85 19.58 -20.04 8.95
N LEU A 86 20.61 -19.50 8.27
CA LEU A 86 20.44 -18.82 7.01
C LEU A 86 20.07 -19.80 5.89
N ILE A 87 18.92 -19.60 5.27
CA ILE A 87 18.46 -20.39 4.13
C ILE A 87 18.98 -19.71 2.85
N LYS A 88 19.99 -20.31 2.20
CA LYS A 88 20.64 -19.69 1.03
C LYS A 88 19.84 -19.87 -0.26
N ASP A 89 19.03 -20.93 -0.33
CA ASP A 89 18.30 -21.32 -1.54
C ASP A 89 16.85 -20.86 -1.55
N ASP A 90 16.48 -20.01 -0.59
CA ASP A 90 15.15 -19.41 -0.51
C ASP A 90 15.24 -17.92 -0.18
N ARG A 91 14.12 -17.20 -0.29
CA ARG A 91 14.07 -15.78 0.02
C ARG A 91 14.47 -15.50 1.47
N PRO A 92 15.12 -14.38 1.75
CA PRO A 92 15.37 -13.97 3.12
C PRO A 92 14.07 -13.54 3.82
N PHE A 93 14.09 -13.57 5.14
CA PHE A 93 13.11 -12.83 5.93
C PHE A 93 13.21 -11.33 5.61
N ALA A 94 12.07 -10.69 5.40
CA ALA A 94 12.02 -9.25 5.20
C ALA A 94 10.70 -8.67 5.73
N GLY A 95 10.80 -7.60 6.48
CA GLY A 95 9.67 -6.75 6.82
C GLY A 95 9.80 -5.42 6.09
N ALA A 96 8.69 -4.85 5.67
CA ALA A 96 8.63 -3.51 5.11
C ALA A 96 7.54 -2.70 5.81
N LEU A 97 7.85 -1.48 6.22
CA LEU A 97 6.91 -0.52 6.77
C LEU A 97 6.86 0.70 5.87
N MET A 98 5.67 1.07 5.39
CA MET A 98 5.49 2.08 4.35
C MET A 98 4.44 3.11 4.74
N LEU A 99 4.76 4.37 4.49
CA LEU A 99 3.81 5.48 4.44
C LEU A 99 3.60 5.89 2.99
N SER A 100 2.38 6.23 2.62
CA SER A 100 2.05 6.69 1.28
C SER A 100 1.20 7.94 1.31
N LEU A 101 1.46 8.82 0.35
CA LEU A 101 0.70 10.03 0.09
C LEU A 101 0.36 10.07 -1.39
N GLY A 102 -0.92 10.04 -1.72
CA GLY A 102 -1.41 10.01 -3.09
C GLY A 102 -2.28 11.21 -3.41
N TYR A 103 -2.08 11.77 -4.59
CA TYR A 103 -2.88 12.83 -5.19
C TYR A 103 -3.63 12.26 -6.39
N ASN A 104 -4.94 12.21 -6.30
CA ASN A 104 -5.80 11.72 -7.36
C ASN A 104 -6.61 12.87 -7.93
N ALA A 105 -6.68 12.96 -9.25
CA ALA A 105 -7.43 13.99 -9.94
C ALA A 105 -8.10 13.43 -11.18
N ARG A 106 -9.37 13.78 -11.39
CA ARG A 106 -10.21 13.29 -12.48
C ARG A 106 -10.74 14.44 -13.31
N ARG A 107 -10.70 14.26 -14.64
CA ARG A 107 -11.40 15.07 -15.61
C ARG A 107 -12.07 14.16 -16.64
N GLY A 108 -13.40 14.15 -16.65
CA GLY A 108 -14.17 13.24 -17.49
C GLY A 108 -13.74 11.78 -17.33
N ASP A 109 -13.26 11.17 -18.40
CA ASP A 109 -12.82 9.76 -18.44
C ASP A 109 -11.33 9.56 -18.08
N THR A 110 -10.63 10.63 -17.71
CA THR A 110 -9.21 10.54 -17.35
C THR A 110 -9.00 10.73 -15.85
N LEU A 111 -8.36 9.74 -15.21
CA LEU A 111 -7.84 9.79 -13.85
C LEU A 111 -6.32 9.88 -13.88
N ARG A 112 -5.75 10.80 -13.14
CA ARG A 112 -4.31 10.88 -12.85
C ARG A 112 -4.08 10.65 -11.37
N THR A 113 -3.07 9.85 -11.07
CA THR A 113 -2.60 9.58 -9.71
C THR A 113 -1.11 9.84 -9.65
N SER A 114 -0.70 10.65 -8.69
CA SER A 114 0.71 10.79 -8.31
C SER A 114 0.85 10.35 -6.87
N GLN A 115 1.79 9.46 -6.57
CA GLN A 115 1.96 8.92 -5.23
C GLN A 115 3.42 8.94 -4.81
N LEU A 116 3.67 9.43 -3.61
CA LEU A 116 4.93 9.29 -2.88
C LEU A 116 4.77 8.18 -1.84
N ARG A 117 5.71 7.25 -1.81
CA ARG A 117 5.83 6.25 -0.75
C ARG A 117 7.21 6.36 -0.13
N VAL A 118 7.25 6.39 1.19
CA VAL A 118 8.49 6.36 1.97
C VAL A 118 8.39 5.27 3.02
N GLY A 119 9.49 4.65 3.33
CA GLY A 119 9.46 3.57 4.31
C GLY A 119 10.82 2.98 4.62
N VAL A 120 10.80 1.84 5.27
CA VAL A 120 11.98 1.06 5.61
C VAL A 120 11.71 -0.43 5.41
N VAL A 121 12.69 -1.11 4.84
CA VAL A 121 12.79 -2.57 4.85
C VAL A 121 13.76 -2.96 5.94
N GLY A 122 13.50 -4.05 6.66
CA GLY A 122 14.41 -4.58 7.67
C GLY A 122 13.86 -4.54 9.09
N PRO A 123 14.70 -4.69 10.12
CA PRO A 123 14.30 -4.74 11.54
C PRO A 123 13.45 -3.58 12.03
N SER A 124 13.72 -2.37 11.55
CA SER A 124 12.96 -1.16 11.89
C SER A 124 11.51 -1.20 11.41
N SER A 125 11.15 -2.09 10.49
CA SER A 125 9.76 -2.33 10.10
C SER A 125 8.90 -2.99 11.20
N GLN A 126 9.52 -3.54 12.26
CA GLN A 126 8.89 -4.26 13.37
C GLN A 126 8.09 -5.52 12.93
N ALA A 127 8.36 -6.05 11.73
CA ALA A 127 7.62 -7.17 11.17
C ALA A 127 7.71 -8.43 12.05
N ARG A 128 8.91 -8.76 12.56
CA ARG A 128 9.13 -9.86 13.51
C ARG A 128 8.22 -9.76 14.73
N GLN A 129 8.11 -8.56 15.31
CA GLN A 129 7.33 -8.34 16.53
C GLN A 129 5.84 -8.53 16.26
N VAL A 130 5.35 -7.99 15.16
CA VAL A 130 3.95 -8.12 14.76
C VAL A 130 3.62 -9.57 14.41
N GLN A 131 4.49 -10.27 13.68
CA GLN A 131 4.28 -11.67 13.37
C GLN A 131 4.27 -12.55 14.61
N ASN A 132 5.22 -12.38 15.53
CA ASN A 132 5.25 -13.13 16.76
C ASN A 132 3.99 -12.91 17.61
N TRP A 133 3.57 -11.64 17.74
CA TRP A 133 2.33 -11.31 18.44
C TRP A 133 1.10 -12.00 17.82
N TRP A 134 1.02 -11.99 16.47
CA TRP A 134 -0.07 -12.67 15.76
C TRP A 134 -0.04 -14.18 16.01
N HIS A 135 1.10 -14.83 15.84
CA HIS A 135 1.27 -16.27 16.05
C HIS A 135 0.92 -16.69 17.46
N ASP A 136 1.33 -15.93 18.46
CA ASP A 136 0.96 -16.18 19.86
C ASP A 136 -0.55 -16.06 20.08
N THR A 137 -1.19 -15.10 19.41
CA THR A 137 -2.64 -14.87 19.55
C THR A 137 -3.47 -16.00 18.93
N VAL A 138 -3.04 -16.55 17.80
CA VAL A 138 -3.76 -17.64 17.10
C VAL A 138 -3.27 -19.04 17.49
N GLY A 139 -2.24 -19.16 18.32
CA GLY A 139 -1.74 -20.44 18.83
C GLY A 139 -0.94 -21.24 17.80
N VAL A 140 -0.22 -20.59 16.90
CA VAL A 140 0.65 -21.24 15.91
C VAL A 140 2.13 -20.97 16.20
N ASP A 141 3.01 -21.84 15.70
CA ASP A 141 4.45 -21.75 15.94
C ASP A 141 5.04 -20.48 15.34
N ARG A 142 5.98 -19.87 16.08
CA ARG A 142 6.73 -18.71 15.59
C ARG A 142 7.75 -19.12 14.55
N PHE A 143 8.07 -18.19 13.64
CA PHE A 143 9.19 -18.33 12.72
C PHE A 143 10.51 -18.06 13.41
N ASN A 144 11.49 -18.95 13.23
CA ASN A 144 12.75 -18.94 13.98
C ASN A 144 13.90 -18.16 13.31
N GLY A 145 13.78 -17.87 12.02
CA GLY A 145 14.87 -17.33 11.19
C GLY A 145 14.98 -15.80 11.10
N TRP A 146 14.17 -15.03 11.81
CA TRP A 146 14.16 -13.56 11.74
C TRP A 146 15.49 -12.87 12.05
N ARG A 147 16.45 -13.55 12.71
CA ARG A 147 17.79 -13.01 12.92
C ARG A 147 18.58 -12.83 11.61
N HIS A 148 18.18 -13.53 10.55
CA HIS A 148 18.76 -13.46 9.22
C HIS A 148 17.93 -12.62 8.24
N GLN A 149 17.08 -11.74 8.74
CA GLN A 149 16.31 -10.82 7.92
C GLN A 149 17.21 -9.81 7.19
N LEU A 150 16.70 -9.21 6.12
CA LEU A 150 17.34 -8.08 5.45
C LEU A 150 17.63 -6.97 6.47
N ARG A 151 18.74 -6.26 6.26
CA ARG A 151 19.11 -5.10 7.08
C ARG A 151 18.19 -3.91 6.80
N ASP A 152 18.26 -2.90 7.67
CA ASP A 152 17.51 -1.67 7.46
C ASP A 152 17.97 -0.93 6.20
N GLU A 153 17.03 -0.73 5.28
CA GLU A 153 17.20 0.01 4.05
C GLU A 153 16.04 0.99 3.88
N PRO A 154 16.31 2.28 3.67
CA PRO A 154 15.25 3.25 3.38
C PRO A 154 14.67 2.99 2.00
N VAL A 155 13.36 3.18 1.88
CA VAL A 155 12.63 3.04 0.63
C VAL A 155 12.00 4.36 0.26
N LEU A 156 12.24 4.80 -0.98
CA LEU A 156 11.57 5.93 -1.61
C LEU A 156 11.00 5.46 -2.95
N GLN A 157 9.70 5.64 -3.16
CA GLN A 157 9.03 5.31 -4.40
C GLN A 157 8.15 6.46 -4.84
N LEU A 158 8.34 6.87 -6.10
CA LEU A 158 7.44 7.79 -6.79
C LEU A 158 6.65 7.00 -7.84
N LEU A 159 5.35 7.18 -7.82
CA LEU A 159 4.44 6.59 -8.79
C LEU A 159 3.69 7.73 -9.49
N HIS A 160 3.65 7.68 -10.81
CA HIS A 160 2.76 8.49 -11.61
C HIS A 160 1.95 7.60 -12.54
N GLU A 161 0.64 7.73 -12.49
CA GLU A 161 -0.27 6.88 -13.23
C GLU A 161 -1.32 7.74 -13.95
N ARG A 162 -1.63 7.36 -15.19
CA ARG A 162 -2.75 7.89 -15.94
C ARG A 162 -3.63 6.76 -16.44
N ARG A 163 -4.89 6.78 -16.06
CA ARG A 163 -5.94 5.89 -16.59
C ARG A 163 -6.90 6.70 -17.43
N THR A 164 -7.19 6.22 -18.62
CA THR A 164 -8.19 6.84 -19.50
C THR A 164 -9.17 5.77 -19.93
N ARG A 165 -10.45 5.97 -19.62
CA ARG A 165 -11.52 5.15 -20.15
C ARG A 165 -11.66 5.48 -21.64
N VAL A 166 -11.42 4.50 -22.50
CA VAL A 166 -11.46 4.68 -23.96
C VAL A 166 -12.78 4.20 -24.57
N ILE A 167 -13.45 3.25 -23.91
CA ILE A 167 -14.78 2.77 -24.30
C ILE A 167 -15.60 2.60 -23.04
N ARG A 168 -16.85 3.04 -23.09
CA ARG A 168 -17.88 2.79 -22.07
C ARG A 168 -19.10 2.24 -22.77
N GLN A 169 -19.53 1.06 -22.38
CA GLN A 169 -20.74 0.42 -22.86
C GLN A 169 -21.69 0.17 -21.69
N GLU A 170 -22.82 0.83 -21.71
CA GLU A 170 -23.90 0.62 -20.74
C GLU A 170 -25.11 0.01 -21.45
N ASN A 171 -25.68 -1.04 -20.88
CA ASN A 171 -26.91 -1.65 -21.34
C ASN A 171 -28.09 -1.24 -20.46
N VAL A 172 -29.28 -1.22 -21.02
CA VAL A 172 -30.55 -0.89 -20.32
C VAL A 172 -30.84 -1.83 -19.14
N SER A 173 -30.24 -3.02 -19.13
CA SER A 173 -30.35 -4.03 -18.07
C SER A 173 -29.44 -3.80 -16.87
N GLY A 174 -28.68 -2.69 -16.84
CA GLY A 174 -27.76 -2.38 -15.74
C GLY A 174 -26.40 -3.08 -15.81
N TRP A 175 -26.15 -3.88 -16.86
CA TRP A 175 -24.82 -4.45 -17.12
C TRP A 175 -24.03 -3.52 -18.04
N GLY A 176 -22.74 -3.37 -17.76
CA GLY A 176 -21.85 -2.60 -18.60
C GLY A 176 -20.42 -3.11 -18.55
N TRP A 177 -19.62 -2.68 -19.48
CA TRP A 177 -18.17 -2.90 -19.48
C TRP A 177 -17.43 -1.66 -19.95
N ASP A 178 -16.23 -1.49 -19.43
CA ASP A 178 -15.33 -0.41 -19.75
C ASP A 178 -14.01 -0.94 -20.30
N LEU A 179 -13.46 -0.30 -21.31
CA LEU A 179 -12.07 -0.47 -21.71
C LEU A 179 -11.25 0.73 -21.24
N THR A 180 -10.23 0.46 -20.45
CA THR A 180 -9.32 1.50 -19.93
C THR A 180 -7.91 1.33 -20.47
N ARG A 181 -7.30 2.42 -20.89
CA ARG A 181 -5.87 2.51 -21.19
C ARG A 181 -5.13 3.02 -19.96
N HIS A 182 -4.07 2.33 -19.60
CA HIS A 182 -3.29 2.58 -18.40
C HIS A 182 -1.83 2.84 -18.75
N TRP A 183 -1.27 3.94 -18.21
CA TRP A 183 0.14 4.30 -18.25
C TRP A 183 0.65 4.49 -16.82
N ARG A 184 1.84 3.94 -16.54
CA ARG A 184 2.46 3.99 -15.23
C ARG A 184 3.96 4.29 -15.36
#